data_fe9f2ca2b44b6d85c47dc95ac5775780
#
_entry.id   fe9f2ca2b44b6d85c47dc95ac5775780
#
_cell.length_a   1.000
_cell.length_b   1.000
_cell.length_c   1.000
_cell.angle_alpha   90.00
_cell.angle_beta   90.00
_cell.angle_gamma   90.00
#
_symmetry.space_group_name_H-M   'P 1'
#
loop_
_entity.id
_entity.type
_entity.pdbx_description
1 polymer ?
#
loop_
_entity_poly.entity_id
_entity_poly.type
_entity_poly.pdbx_seq_one_letter_code
_entity_poly.pdbx_strand_id
1 'polypeptide(L)'
;MDHAAGTADAADDSVGTVGSVGTGSAAVSARIRARTRARRQAWRALGMIVVVLLGSAIGAALAPSVTTHVGPLEAEIRVRPSVGGGVRVLLPPAGEVSFATHWTPVAVTVNVVTVDLNQARTLLGSPSAVRDLGAAAPQDLRAATLKAAGLTAASALIGAGTLSGLIYRGRWRRTAYSMLGVLGLLTAVSGGTVLVFDADRFAEPRFAGLLSQAPYVAGEAGSLAQRLENYRAGVADIVQGVTTLYAMSGDLPVVPPSTGGPDDVVTVLHVSDLHLNPLGFDLVQRLVRDFRVQVVVDSGDITTWGSSVESATLSWIGELKVPYVFVRGNHDSRSTQALIASFPNAVVLDGTVQEVAGLRFAGIGDPVFTPDGARRVPPPVRGSVEPTPAGAIPSGPTITATGGSSQIQVEAGIRLAQVITAWNQAHPTTPVDVAVVHEPYSVPPLRGTVPLVLDGHFHSRHVELDEATGTREMREGSTGGAGISADFQAIRDGNPLPLEATLLYVARSGERAGQVLAYDEVTVGGFGLASASVERTVVRSEAPSDDGSTPDTAPSTPAALGAAEPATPSRRGR
;
A
#
# COMPACT_ATOMS: atom_id res chain seq x y z
N MET A 1 -15.12 66.37 92.15
CA MET A 1 -15.32 65.59 93.35
C MET A 1 -14.41 64.39 93.20
N ASP A 2 -13.34 64.57 93.74
CA ASP A 2 -12.75 64.05 94.98
C ASP A 2 -12.08 62.71 94.78
N HIS A 3 -10.87 62.85 94.94
CA HIS A 3 -9.86 62.44 95.95
C HIS A 3 -9.33 61.04 95.71
N ALA A 4 -8.18 60.77 95.85
CA ALA A 4 -6.92 61.22 96.42
C ALA A 4 -6.05 60.01 96.67
N ALA A 5 -4.84 60.22 96.40
CA ALA A 5 -3.64 59.97 97.22
C ALA A 5 -3.26 58.56 97.70
N GLY A 6 -2.04 58.29 97.50
CA GLY A 6 -1.23 57.66 98.55
C GLY A 6 -0.13 56.75 98.03
N THR A 7 1.01 57.30 97.89
CA THR A 7 2.36 57.08 98.50
C THR A 7 3.01 55.68 98.30
N ALA A 8 4.16 55.72 97.57
CA ALA A 8 5.52 55.42 98.03
C ALA A 8 5.77 53.97 98.42
N ASP A 9 6.74 53.30 97.98
CA ASP A 9 8.19 53.41 98.05
C ASP A 9 8.87 52.08 97.65
N ALA A 10 10.12 52.15 97.40
CA ALA A 10 11.15 51.12 97.40
C ALA A 10 11.39 50.24 96.19
N ALA A 11 12.43 50.59 95.52
CA ALA A 11 13.47 49.79 94.86
C ALA A 11 13.47 48.27 94.99
N ASP A 12 13.66 47.64 93.85
CA ASP A 12 14.77 46.66 93.72
C ASP A 12 15.16 46.42 92.26
N ASP A 13 16.44 46.36 92.03
CA ASP A 13 17.16 46.02 90.78
C ASP A 13 16.87 44.60 90.38
N SER A 14 16.46 44.34 89.13
CA SER A 14 16.83 43.17 88.40
C SER A 14 16.91 43.46 86.89
N VAL A 15 18.12 43.55 86.40
CA VAL A 15 18.48 43.50 84.97
C VAL A 15 17.99 42.22 84.34
N GLY A 16 16.85 42.22 83.65
CA GLY A 16 16.35 41.15 82.79
C GLY A 16 16.85 41.37 81.39
N THR A 17 17.83 40.54 81.00
CA THR A 17 18.39 40.38 79.65
C THR A 17 17.31 40.28 78.61
N VAL A 18 17.24 41.24 77.68
CA VAL A 18 16.47 41.16 76.41
C VAL A 18 17.09 40.07 75.55
N GLY A 19 16.56 38.86 75.69
CA GLY A 19 16.87 37.69 74.87
C GLY A 19 16.54 37.94 73.42
N SER A 20 17.49 37.69 72.54
CA SER A 20 17.55 37.80 71.12
C SER A 20 16.38 37.20 70.36
N VAL A 21 15.40 38.00 69.99
CA VAL A 21 14.31 37.61 69.04
C VAL A 21 14.78 37.71 67.60
N GLY A 22 16.02 38.10 67.33
CA GLY A 22 16.57 38.33 66.00
C GLY A 22 17.09 37.10 65.21
N THR A 23 17.45 36.02 65.89
CA THR A 23 18.13 34.88 65.25
C THR A 23 17.21 33.87 64.58
N GLY A 24 15.94 33.76 64.99
CA GLY A 24 14.94 32.84 64.38
C GLY A 24 14.45 33.33 63.02
N SER A 25 14.24 34.63 62.85
CA SER A 25 13.75 35.21 61.60
C SER A 25 14.79 35.15 60.47
N ALA A 26 16.07 35.36 60.78
CA ALA A 26 17.17 35.21 59.81
C ALA A 26 17.35 33.77 59.33
N ALA A 27 17.23 32.80 60.23
CA ALA A 27 17.33 31.36 59.90
C ALA A 27 16.16 30.89 59.06
N VAL A 28 14.92 31.30 59.33
CA VAL A 28 13.72 31.01 58.52
C VAL A 28 13.84 31.62 57.13
N SER A 29 14.22 32.90 57.04
CA SER A 29 14.44 33.58 55.76
C SER A 29 15.58 32.96 54.93
N ALA A 30 16.63 32.45 55.57
CA ALA A 30 17.73 31.70 54.90
C ALA A 30 17.25 30.36 54.36
N ARG A 31 16.44 29.62 55.15
CA ARG A 31 15.82 28.36 54.70
C ARG A 31 14.85 28.56 53.53
N ILE A 32 14.03 29.57 53.54
CA ILE A 32 13.12 29.92 52.43
C ILE A 32 13.91 30.28 51.18
N ARG A 33 14.96 31.13 51.31
CA ARG A 33 15.85 31.46 50.18
C ARG A 33 16.61 30.25 49.65
N ALA A 34 17.05 29.36 50.49
CA ALA A 34 17.70 28.10 50.09
C ALA A 34 16.71 27.18 49.33
N ARG A 35 15.49 27.02 49.83
CA ARG A 35 14.41 26.22 49.14
C ARG A 35 14.04 26.84 47.80
N THR A 36 13.91 28.14 47.69
CA THR A 36 13.59 28.81 46.41
C THR A 36 14.76 28.74 45.43
N ARG A 37 16.01 28.80 45.87
CA ARG A 37 17.20 28.58 45.03
C ARG A 37 17.26 27.12 44.55
N ALA A 38 17.07 26.15 45.43
CA ALA A 38 17.03 24.74 45.08
C ALA A 38 15.92 24.43 44.06
N ARG A 39 14.70 24.98 44.27
CA ARG A 39 13.60 24.80 43.34
C ARG A 39 13.91 25.43 41.97
N ARG A 40 14.50 26.64 41.91
CA ARG A 40 14.93 27.24 40.63
C ARG A 40 16.04 26.46 39.96
N GLN A 41 16.96 25.86 40.69
CA GLN A 41 18.00 24.98 40.15
C GLN A 41 17.39 23.69 39.60
N ALA A 42 16.45 23.07 40.32
CA ALA A 42 15.72 21.90 39.86
C ALA A 42 14.96 22.17 38.56
N TRP A 43 14.23 23.29 38.48
CA TRP A 43 13.54 23.67 37.24
C TRP A 43 14.49 23.92 36.06
N ARG A 44 15.67 24.50 36.32
CA ARG A 44 16.69 24.71 35.28
C ARG A 44 17.32 23.39 34.85
N ALA A 45 17.56 22.46 35.76
CA ALA A 45 18.05 21.13 35.45
C ALA A 45 17.00 20.34 34.63
N LEU A 46 15.74 20.37 35.05
CA LEU A 46 14.63 19.74 34.31
C LEU A 46 14.50 20.30 32.89
N GLY A 47 14.54 21.63 32.73
CA GLY A 47 14.51 22.26 31.41
C GLY A 47 15.71 21.85 30.54
N MET A 48 16.90 21.66 31.12
CA MET A 48 18.07 21.18 30.40
C MET A 48 17.91 19.71 29.96
N ILE A 49 17.37 18.86 30.83
CA ILE A 49 17.08 17.45 30.51
C ILE A 49 16.08 17.37 29.34
N VAL A 50 15.00 18.16 29.38
CA VAL A 50 14.00 18.19 28.29
C VAL A 50 14.62 18.61 26.96
N VAL A 51 15.46 19.66 26.96
CA VAL A 51 16.17 20.12 25.76
C VAL A 51 17.11 19.05 25.21
N VAL A 52 17.84 18.36 26.10
CA VAL A 52 18.73 17.24 25.75
C VAL A 52 17.94 16.10 25.11
N LEU A 53 16.89 15.64 25.77
CA LEU A 53 16.07 14.52 25.26
C LEU A 53 15.39 14.86 23.93
N LEU A 54 14.80 16.06 23.82
CA LEU A 54 14.12 16.48 22.59
C LEU A 54 15.11 16.66 21.44
N GLY A 55 16.22 17.36 21.67
CA GLY A 55 17.25 17.57 20.66
C GLY A 55 17.89 16.27 20.19
N SER A 56 18.18 15.35 21.11
CA SER A 56 18.71 14.01 20.80
C SER A 56 17.70 13.18 20.01
N ALA A 57 16.42 13.19 20.41
CA ALA A 57 15.37 12.44 19.73
C ALA A 57 15.17 12.94 18.29
N ILE A 58 15.11 14.27 18.09
CA ILE A 58 15.01 14.88 16.76
C ILE A 58 16.23 14.50 15.91
N GLY A 59 17.43 14.68 16.44
CA GLY A 59 18.66 14.32 15.72
C GLY A 59 18.71 12.84 15.33
N ALA A 60 18.40 11.94 16.25
CA ALA A 60 18.36 10.50 16.01
C ALA A 60 17.26 10.11 15.00
N ALA A 61 16.10 10.80 15.01
CA ALA A 61 15.04 10.55 14.05
C ALA A 61 15.43 10.95 12.61
N LEU A 62 16.28 11.96 12.46
CA LEU A 62 16.81 12.45 11.19
C LEU A 62 18.10 11.73 10.74
N ALA A 63 18.60 10.77 11.52
CA ALA A 63 19.81 10.04 11.17
C ALA A 63 19.68 9.32 9.82
N PRO A 64 20.72 9.35 8.97
CA PRO A 64 20.72 8.63 7.70
C PRO A 64 20.72 7.12 7.92
N SER A 65 20.21 6.39 6.94
CA SER A 65 20.28 4.93 6.88
C SER A 65 21.63 4.46 6.33
N VAL A 66 21.94 3.20 6.56
CA VAL A 66 23.12 2.52 6.01
C VAL A 66 22.66 1.40 5.10
N THR A 67 23.02 1.46 3.82
CA THR A 67 22.78 0.37 2.89
C THR A 67 23.94 -0.63 2.96
N THR A 68 23.61 -1.91 2.96
CA THR A 68 24.57 -3.02 2.93
C THR A 68 24.07 -4.14 2.03
N HIS A 69 25.00 -4.90 1.46
CA HIS A 69 24.68 -6.09 0.68
C HIS A 69 24.95 -7.33 1.54
N VAL A 70 24.01 -8.24 1.55
CA VAL A 70 24.11 -9.53 2.23
C VAL A 70 23.79 -10.62 1.21
N GLY A 71 24.81 -11.09 0.49
CA GLY A 71 24.61 -11.97 -0.66
C GLY A 71 23.74 -11.32 -1.73
N PRO A 72 22.63 -11.95 -2.17
CA PRO A 72 21.72 -11.41 -3.18
C PRO A 72 20.80 -10.30 -2.64
N LEU A 73 20.84 -10.02 -1.34
CA LEU A 73 19.95 -9.06 -0.70
C LEU A 73 20.66 -7.71 -0.52
N GLU A 74 20.00 -6.64 -0.93
CA GLU A 74 20.36 -5.29 -0.53
C GLU A 74 19.45 -4.87 0.62
N ALA A 75 20.05 -4.53 1.76
CA ALA A 75 19.33 -4.16 2.97
C ALA A 75 19.70 -2.77 3.46
N GLU A 76 18.70 -2.01 3.87
CA GLU A 76 18.85 -0.71 4.51
C GLU A 76 18.68 -0.85 6.02
N ILE A 77 19.72 -0.48 6.77
CA ILE A 77 19.72 -0.58 8.22
C ILE A 77 19.54 0.79 8.85
N ARG A 78 18.62 0.88 9.81
CA ARG A 78 18.31 2.07 10.59
C ARG A 78 18.28 1.73 12.07
N VAL A 79 18.88 2.60 12.86
CA VAL A 79 18.80 2.55 14.33
C VAL A 79 18.07 3.80 14.80
N ARG A 80 16.95 3.63 15.51
CA ARG A 80 16.09 4.74 15.92
C ARG A 80 15.60 4.61 17.36
N PRO A 81 15.30 5.74 18.04
CA PRO A 81 14.57 5.69 19.30
C PRO A 81 13.23 4.99 19.12
N SER A 82 12.90 4.06 20.03
CA SER A 82 11.66 3.29 19.99
C SER A 82 11.20 2.95 21.40
N VAL A 83 9.90 2.91 21.65
CA VAL A 83 9.33 2.57 22.96
C VAL A 83 9.47 1.06 23.26
N GLY A 84 9.57 0.23 22.23
CA GLY A 84 9.50 -1.23 22.39
C GLY A 84 10.84 -1.98 22.27
N GLY A 85 11.93 -1.32 21.85
CA GLY A 85 13.22 -2.00 21.61
C GLY A 85 13.18 -3.06 20.50
N GLY A 86 14.25 -3.89 20.46
CA GLY A 86 14.29 -5.07 19.57
C GLY A 86 14.78 -4.84 18.15
N VAL A 87 14.76 -5.93 17.37
CA VAL A 87 15.14 -5.96 15.95
C VAL A 87 13.92 -6.24 15.10
N ARG A 88 13.73 -5.48 14.02
CA ARG A 88 12.68 -5.68 13.02
C ARG A 88 13.28 -5.84 11.64
N VAL A 89 12.85 -6.86 10.94
CA VAL A 89 13.23 -7.12 9.55
C VAL A 89 12.00 -6.96 8.70
N LEU A 90 12.02 -5.97 7.83
CA LEU A 90 10.95 -5.70 6.86
C LEU A 90 11.30 -6.42 5.56
N LEU A 91 10.39 -7.23 5.09
CA LEU A 91 10.51 -8.04 3.87
C LEU A 91 9.33 -7.73 2.93
N PRO A 92 9.31 -6.57 2.28
CA PRO A 92 8.23 -6.27 1.33
C PRO A 92 8.28 -7.25 0.15
N PRO A 93 7.16 -7.79 -0.30
CA PRO A 93 5.78 -7.63 0.19
C PRO A 93 5.39 -8.61 1.31
N ALA A 94 6.28 -9.50 1.73
CA ALA A 94 5.97 -10.63 2.60
C ALA A 94 5.57 -10.20 4.03
N GLY A 95 5.98 -9.00 4.48
CA GLY A 95 5.62 -8.50 5.79
C GLY A 95 6.82 -8.17 6.69
N GLU A 96 6.66 -8.35 7.99
CA GLU A 96 7.64 -8.02 9.02
C GLU A 96 7.94 -9.23 9.90
N VAL A 97 9.23 -9.41 10.23
CA VAL A 97 9.68 -10.31 11.28
C VAL A 97 10.28 -9.49 12.40
N SER A 98 9.76 -9.61 13.61
CA SER A 98 10.25 -8.88 14.78
C SER A 98 10.77 -9.80 15.86
N PHE A 99 11.87 -9.37 16.50
CA PHE A 99 12.58 -10.11 17.55
C PHE A 99 12.69 -9.22 18.79
N ALA A 100 12.19 -9.68 19.92
CA ALA A 100 12.24 -8.96 21.20
C ALA A 100 13.60 -9.15 21.89
N THR A 101 14.71 -8.84 21.21
CA THR A 101 16.09 -9.08 21.67
C THR A 101 16.51 -8.23 22.84
N HIS A 102 15.87 -7.09 23.09
CA HIS A 102 16.14 -6.17 24.20
C HIS A 102 14.95 -5.24 24.43
N TRP A 103 14.86 -4.66 25.62
CA TRP A 103 13.79 -3.71 25.99
C TRP A 103 14.25 -2.26 26.07
N THR A 104 15.50 -1.96 25.72
CA THR A 104 16.03 -0.59 25.70
C THR A 104 15.32 0.28 24.65
N PRO A 105 15.27 1.61 24.84
CA PRO A 105 14.48 2.50 23.97
C PRO A 105 15.15 2.76 22.61
N VAL A 106 15.66 1.71 21.99
CA VAL A 106 16.28 1.72 20.65
C VAL A 106 15.77 0.53 19.86
N ALA A 107 15.40 0.71 18.62
CA ALA A 107 15.07 -0.37 17.69
C ALA A 107 16.02 -0.35 16.49
N VAL A 108 16.44 -1.54 16.08
CA VAL A 108 17.14 -1.77 14.82
C VAL A 108 16.13 -2.23 13.77
N THR A 109 16.04 -1.50 12.68
CA THR A 109 15.19 -1.89 11.55
C THR A 109 16.08 -2.21 10.36
N VAL A 110 15.91 -3.41 9.82
CA VAL A 110 16.53 -3.90 8.58
C VAL A 110 15.43 -3.97 7.54
N ASN A 111 15.52 -3.17 6.49
CA ASN A 111 14.57 -3.17 5.38
C ASN A 111 15.24 -3.79 4.16
N VAL A 112 14.72 -4.89 3.65
CA VAL A 112 15.20 -5.50 2.40
C VAL A 112 14.64 -4.68 1.25
N VAL A 113 15.54 -4.05 0.49
CA VAL A 113 15.19 -3.12 -0.60
C VAL A 113 15.14 -3.83 -1.93
N THR A 114 16.11 -4.70 -2.18
CA THR A 114 16.26 -5.37 -3.47
C THR A 114 16.77 -6.79 -3.27
N VAL A 115 16.35 -7.69 -4.14
CA VAL A 115 16.85 -9.07 -4.24
C VAL A 115 17.38 -9.29 -5.65
N ASP A 116 18.66 -9.59 -5.78
CA ASP A 116 19.24 -10.03 -7.07
C ASP A 116 18.82 -11.49 -7.34
N LEU A 117 17.80 -11.65 -8.18
CA LEU A 117 17.23 -12.95 -8.51
C LEU A 117 18.22 -13.87 -9.23
N ASN A 118 19.18 -13.33 -9.99
CA ASN A 118 20.19 -14.13 -10.70
C ASN A 118 21.18 -14.69 -9.69
N GLN A 119 21.67 -13.86 -8.77
CA GLN A 119 22.50 -14.33 -7.67
C GLN A 119 21.74 -15.31 -6.74
N ALA A 120 20.47 -15.02 -6.44
CA ALA A 120 19.64 -15.91 -5.63
C ALA A 120 19.48 -17.30 -6.26
N ARG A 121 19.20 -17.37 -7.56
CA ARG A 121 19.12 -18.66 -8.31
C ARG A 121 20.45 -19.42 -8.28
N THR A 122 21.56 -18.71 -8.47
CA THR A 122 22.90 -19.31 -8.42
C THR A 122 23.21 -19.87 -7.03
N LEU A 123 22.85 -19.14 -5.97
CA LEU A 123 23.03 -19.58 -4.59
C LEU A 123 22.17 -20.82 -4.27
N LEU A 124 20.90 -20.83 -4.68
CA LEU A 124 19.99 -21.97 -4.46
C LEU A 124 20.49 -23.25 -5.17
N GLY A 125 21.20 -23.09 -6.29
CA GLY A 125 21.85 -24.21 -6.99
C GLY A 125 23.15 -24.73 -6.36
N SER A 126 23.68 -24.06 -5.33
CA SER A 126 24.96 -24.40 -4.71
C SER A 126 24.88 -24.45 -3.18
N PRO A 127 24.80 -25.65 -2.55
CA PRO A 127 24.74 -25.79 -1.10
C PRO A 127 25.96 -25.25 -0.34
N SER A 128 27.12 -25.14 -1.00
CA SER A 128 28.31 -24.50 -0.42
C SER A 128 28.15 -22.99 -0.34
N ALA A 129 27.67 -22.34 -1.41
CA ALA A 129 27.46 -20.91 -1.47
C ALA A 129 26.41 -20.44 -0.43
N VAL A 130 25.37 -21.23 -0.17
CA VAL A 130 24.39 -20.95 0.91
C VAL A 130 25.06 -20.99 2.29
N ARG A 131 25.95 -21.95 2.53
CA ARG A 131 26.70 -22.06 3.80
C ARG A 131 27.68 -20.89 3.97
N ASP A 132 28.40 -20.51 2.92
CA ASP A 132 29.35 -19.41 2.95
C ASP A 132 28.64 -18.06 3.19
N LEU A 133 27.47 -17.86 2.57
CA LEU A 133 26.61 -16.71 2.85
C LEU A 133 26.15 -16.70 4.32
N GLY A 134 25.73 -17.85 4.85
CA GLY A 134 25.31 -17.98 6.25
C GLY A 134 26.42 -17.66 7.24
N ALA A 135 27.69 -17.85 6.86
CA ALA A 135 28.86 -17.50 7.68
C ALA A 135 29.25 -16.00 7.58
N ALA A 136 29.10 -15.39 6.40
CA ALA A 136 29.47 -13.99 6.14
C ALA A 136 28.38 -12.99 6.56
N ALA A 137 27.11 -13.30 6.33
CA ALA A 137 25.97 -12.41 6.59
C ALA A 137 25.92 -11.79 8.00
N PRO A 138 26.22 -12.52 9.09
CA PRO A 138 26.23 -11.93 10.45
C PRO A 138 27.29 -10.83 10.63
N GLN A 139 28.43 -10.95 9.94
CA GLN A 139 29.53 -9.97 10.05
C GLN A 139 29.16 -8.68 9.30
N ASP A 140 28.60 -8.79 8.10
CA ASP A 140 28.18 -7.65 7.30
C ASP A 140 27.03 -6.88 7.97
N LEU A 141 26.05 -7.58 8.49
CA LEU A 141 24.94 -6.99 9.25
C LEU A 141 25.44 -6.30 10.53
N ARG A 142 26.38 -6.92 11.24
CA ARG A 142 26.98 -6.33 12.46
C ARG A 142 27.74 -5.04 12.14
N ALA A 143 28.57 -5.04 11.10
CA ALA A 143 29.34 -3.87 10.68
C ALA A 143 28.40 -2.72 10.27
N ALA A 144 27.38 -3.01 9.47
CA ALA A 144 26.41 -2.02 9.03
C ALA A 144 25.54 -1.49 10.18
N THR A 145 25.14 -2.35 11.13
CA THR A 145 24.40 -1.94 12.34
C THR A 145 25.24 -1.02 13.23
N LEU A 146 26.52 -1.34 13.45
CA LEU A 146 27.43 -0.47 14.21
C LEU A 146 27.62 0.89 13.52
N LYS A 147 27.76 0.91 12.20
CA LYS A 147 27.85 2.14 11.41
C LYS A 147 26.55 2.97 11.53
N ALA A 148 25.39 2.34 11.42
CA ALA A 148 24.09 3.00 11.59
C ALA A 148 23.91 3.56 13.00
N ALA A 149 24.30 2.81 14.03
CA ALA A 149 24.29 3.26 15.42
C ALA A 149 25.22 4.46 15.65
N GLY A 150 26.43 4.44 15.07
CA GLY A 150 27.37 5.56 15.13
C GLY A 150 26.82 6.83 14.48
N LEU A 151 26.19 6.71 13.28
CA LEU A 151 25.55 7.82 12.60
C LEU A 151 24.36 8.37 13.40
N THR A 152 23.56 7.49 14.00
CA THR A 152 22.43 7.90 14.84
C THR A 152 22.92 8.62 16.10
N ALA A 153 23.99 8.14 16.74
CA ALA A 153 24.61 8.79 17.88
C ALA A 153 25.17 10.19 17.52
N ALA A 154 25.88 10.29 16.40
CA ALA A 154 26.39 11.57 15.90
C ALA A 154 25.26 12.55 15.60
N SER A 155 24.19 12.09 14.94
CA SER A 155 23.00 12.91 14.64
C SER A 155 22.29 13.35 15.91
N ALA A 156 22.20 12.50 16.94
CA ALA A 156 21.64 12.84 18.24
C ALA A 156 22.47 13.93 18.96
N LEU A 157 23.80 13.84 18.91
CA LEU A 157 24.70 14.87 19.44
C LEU A 157 24.54 16.19 18.69
N ILE A 158 24.50 16.19 17.36
CA ILE A 158 24.30 17.36 16.53
C ILE A 158 22.93 18.01 16.85
N GLY A 159 21.85 17.22 16.90
CA GLY A 159 20.51 17.70 17.23
C GLY A 159 20.43 18.34 18.61
N ALA A 160 21.01 17.72 19.63
CA ALA A 160 21.07 18.27 20.98
C ALA A 160 21.94 19.55 21.05
N GLY A 161 23.08 19.54 20.35
CA GLY A 161 23.98 20.71 20.29
C GLY A 161 23.31 21.90 19.63
N THR A 162 22.62 21.69 18.49
CA THR A 162 21.89 22.72 17.75
C THR A 162 20.75 23.30 18.57
N LEU A 163 19.90 22.43 19.13
CA LEU A 163 18.74 22.86 19.93
C LEU A 163 19.20 23.60 21.21
N SER A 164 20.22 23.08 21.89
CA SER A 164 20.81 23.75 23.06
C SER A 164 21.45 25.08 22.70
N GLY A 165 22.17 25.17 21.58
CA GLY A 165 22.76 26.40 21.07
C GLY A 165 21.72 27.48 20.77
N LEU A 166 20.61 27.09 20.14
CA LEU A 166 19.49 27.98 19.83
C LEU A 166 18.79 28.50 21.10
N ILE A 167 18.52 27.59 22.06
CA ILE A 167 17.79 27.95 23.29
C ILE A 167 18.67 28.76 24.25
N TYR A 168 19.95 28.37 24.44
CA TYR A 168 20.82 29.00 25.43
C TYR A 168 21.65 30.14 24.88
N ARG A 169 21.58 30.46 23.61
CA ARG A 169 22.13 31.66 22.94
C ARG A 169 23.50 32.12 23.50
N GLY A 170 24.55 31.37 23.19
CA GLY A 170 25.91 31.71 23.53
C GLY A 170 26.36 31.40 24.97
N ARG A 171 25.51 30.77 25.77
CA ARG A 171 25.92 30.23 27.07
C ARG A 171 26.61 28.89 26.90
N TRP A 172 27.80 28.90 26.30
CA TRP A 172 28.55 27.72 25.85
C TRP A 172 28.68 26.62 26.92
N ARG A 173 28.82 26.99 28.24
CA ARG A 173 28.85 26.01 29.33
C ARG A 173 27.58 25.15 29.41
N ARG A 174 26.39 25.74 29.15
CA ARG A 174 25.14 24.97 29.19
C ARG A 174 25.02 24.04 28.01
N THR A 175 25.44 24.49 26.82
CA THR A 175 25.51 23.64 25.64
C THR A 175 26.50 22.48 25.85
N ALA A 176 27.66 22.75 26.44
CA ALA A 176 28.64 21.74 26.81
C ALA A 176 28.09 20.70 27.81
N TYR A 177 27.38 21.15 28.86
CA TYR A 177 26.71 20.24 29.79
C TYR A 177 25.60 19.43 29.11
N SER A 178 24.86 20.03 28.17
CA SER A 178 23.86 19.31 27.36
C SER A 178 24.54 18.20 26.52
N MET A 179 25.64 18.50 25.86
CA MET A 179 26.38 17.50 25.07
C MET A 179 26.96 16.38 25.93
N LEU A 180 27.52 16.71 27.12
CA LEU A 180 27.96 15.68 28.08
C LEU A 180 26.80 14.82 28.57
N GLY A 181 25.62 15.43 28.78
CA GLY A 181 24.40 14.71 29.14
C GLY A 181 23.96 13.73 28.04
N VAL A 182 24.01 14.15 26.75
CA VAL A 182 23.75 13.27 25.62
C VAL A 182 24.74 12.14 25.53
N LEU A 183 26.02 12.44 25.69
CA LEU A 183 27.06 11.42 25.66
C LEU A 183 26.84 10.37 26.78
N GLY A 184 26.53 10.84 28.00
CA GLY A 184 26.17 9.95 29.11
C GLY A 184 24.92 9.11 28.82
N LEU A 185 23.89 9.72 28.23
CA LEU A 185 22.67 9.03 27.80
C LEU A 185 22.97 7.97 26.74
N LEU A 186 23.70 8.32 25.69
CA LEU A 186 24.09 7.37 24.64
C LEU A 186 24.92 6.22 25.19
N THR A 187 25.88 6.51 26.09
CA THR A 187 26.68 5.46 26.76
C THR A 187 25.79 4.55 27.60
N ALA A 188 24.85 5.11 28.36
CA ALA A 188 23.93 4.34 29.19
C ALA A 188 22.98 3.47 28.34
N VAL A 189 22.43 4.03 27.25
CA VAL A 189 21.52 3.30 26.33
C VAL A 189 22.31 2.20 25.60
N SER A 190 23.47 2.51 25.02
CA SER A 190 24.31 1.51 24.33
C SER A 190 24.80 0.41 25.24
N GLY A 191 25.35 0.78 26.42
CA GLY A 191 25.79 -0.18 27.43
C GLY A 191 24.64 -1.03 27.96
N GLY A 192 23.50 -0.38 28.25
CA GLY A 192 22.28 -1.09 28.65
C GLY A 192 21.78 -2.06 27.57
N THR A 193 21.82 -1.66 26.30
CA THR A 193 21.44 -2.55 25.20
C THR A 193 22.33 -3.77 25.11
N VAL A 194 23.66 -3.60 25.23
CA VAL A 194 24.61 -4.72 25.21
C VAL A 194 24.38 -5.66 26.40
N LEU A 195 24.12 -5.12 27.59
CA LEU A 195 23.91 -5.91 28.81
C LEU A 195 22.60 -6.72 28.81
N VAL A 196 21.55 -6.20 28.18
CA VAL A 196 20.21 -6.87 28.14
C VAL A 196 19.91 -7.54 26.80
N PHE A 197 20.90 -7.56 25.90
CA PHE A 197 20.74 -8.20 24.61
C PHE A 197 20.72 -9.71 24.75
N ASP A 198 19.63 -10.31 24.33
CA ASP A 198 19.40 -11.74 24.35
C ASP A 198 19.37 -12.30 22.93
N ALA A 199 20.40 -13.02 22.53
CA ALA A 199 20.52 -13.62 21.21
C ALA A 199 19.57 -14.81 21.01
N ASP A 200 19.18 -15.49 22.11
CA ASP A 200 18.28 -16.66 22.02
C ASP A 200 16.88 -16.24 21.57
N ARG A 201 16.53 -14.97 21.73
CA ARG A 201 15.26 -14.40 21.21
C ARG A 201 15.16 -14.38 19.69
N PHE A 202 16.24 -14.58 18.95
CA PHE A 202 16.16 -14.81 17.51
C PHE A 202 15.50 -16.15 17.14
N ALA A 203 15.46 -17.10 18.08
CA ALA A 203 14.72 -18.34 17.93
C ALA A 203 13.19 -18.20 18.10
N GLU A 204 12.73 -17.04 18.63
CA GLU A 204 11.31 -16.74 18.87
C GLU A 204 10.81 -15.57 18.00
N PRO A 205 10.83 -15.69 16.68
CA PRO A 205 10.36 -14.61 15.79
C PRO A 205 8.87 -14.37 15.95
N ARG A 206 8.46 -13.10 15.87
CA ARG A 206 7.08 -12.72 15.70
C ARG A 206 6.87 -12.24 14.28
N PHE A 207 5.94 -12.85 13.60
CA PHE A 207 5.64 -12.56 12.20
C PHE A 207 4.42 -11.65 12.10
N ALA A 208 4.45 -10.69 11.16
CA ALA A 208 3.33 -9.84 10.82
C ALA A 208 3.19 -9.75 9.29
N GLY A 209 2.00 -9.39 8.81
CA GLY A 209 1.69 -9.41 7.37
C GLY A 209 1.56 -10.85 6.85
N LEU A 210 1.93 -11.10 5.60
CA LEU A 210 1.94 -12.45 5.00
C LEU A 210 2.76 -13.45 5.81
N LEU A 211 3.88 -13.02 6.37
CA LEU A 211 4.73 -13.86 7.19
C LEU A 211 4.07 -14.35 8.48
N SER A 212 2.99 -13.73 8.93
CA SER A 212 2.22 -14.23 10.08
C SER A 212 1.63 -15.61 9.83
N GLN A 213 1.47 -16.00 8.59
CA GLN A 213 1.02 -17.32 8.15
C GLN A 213 2.17 -18.31 7.94
N ALA A 214 3.44 -17.83 7.93
CA ALA A 214 4.61 -18.66 7.67
C ALA A 214 4.74 -19.92 8.57
N PRO A 215 4.42 -19.88 9.87
CA PRO A 215 4.46 -21.07 10.72
C PRO A 215 3.47 -22.14 10.28
N TYR A 216 2.31 -21.74 9.75
CA TYR A 216 1.27 -22.66 9.24
C TYR A 216 1.64 -23.17 7.84
N VAL A 217 2.21 -22.31 7.00
CA VAL A 217 2.63 -22.66 5.63
C VAL A 217 3.83 -23.62 5.65
N ALA A 218 4.76 -23.50 6.59
CA ALA A 218 5.92 -24.39 6.68
C ALA A 218 5.53 -25.86 6.96
N GLY A 219 4.42 -26.08 7.70
CA GLY A 219 3.87 -27.42 7.92
C GLY A 219 3.02 -27.95 6.76
N GLU A 220 2.45 -27.06 5.95
CA GLU A 220 1.52 -27.39 4.87
C GLU A 220 2.00 -26.98 3.47
N ALA A 221 3.24 -26.51 3.35
CA ALA A 221 3.77 -25.99 2.08
C ALA A 221 3.62 -26.96 0.90
N GLY A 222 3.82 -28.27 1.14
CA GLY A 222 3.61 -29.29 0.14
C GLY A 222 2.14 -29.43 -0.27
N SER A 223 1.21 -29.37 0.68
CA SER A 223 -0.22 -29.47 0.42
C SER A 223 -0.77 -28.19 -0.24
N LEU A 224 -0.22 -27.03 0.13
CA LEU A 224 -0.57 -25.75 -0.47
C LEU A 224 -0.10 -25.65 -1.93
N ALA A 225 1.15 -26.06 -2.21
CA ALA A 225 1.67 -26.13 -3.56
C ALA A 225 0.84 -27.07 -4.44
N GLN A 226 0.45 -28.23 -3.90
CA GLN A 226 -0.42 -29.18 -4.61
C GLN A 226 -1.82 -28.61 -4.84
N ARG A 227 -2.41 -27.91 -3.85
CA ARG A 227 -3.72 -27.24 -4.01
C ARG A 227 -3.65 -26.13 -5.06
N LEU A 228 -2.57 -25.34 -5.05
CA LEU A 228 -2.35 -24.28 -6.04
C LEU A 228 -2.24 -24.87 -7.45
N GLU A 229 -1.51 -25.98 -7.61
CA GLU A 229 -1.38 -26.65 -8.90
C GLU A 229 -2.69 -27.28 -9.35
N ASN A 230 -3.44 -27.91 -8.46
CA ASN A 230 -4.76 -28.45 -8.75
C ASN A 230 -5.76 -27.35 -9.12
N TYR A 231 -5.68 -26.17 -8.46
CA TYR A 231 -6.49 -25.02 -8.79
C TYR A 231 -6.12 -24.46 -10.16
N ARG A 232 -4.83 -24.30 -10.46
CA ARG A 232 -4.34 -23.91 -11.79
C ARG A 232 -4.86 -24.83 -12.89
N ALA A 233 -4.80 -26.12 -12.67
CA ALA A 233 -5.35 -27.10 -13.59
C ALA A 233 -6.86 -26.95 -13.73
N GLY A 234 -7.59 -26.81 -12.61
CA GLY A 234 -9.04 -26.62 -12.61
C GLY A 234 -9.48 -25.34 -13.34
N VAL A 235 -8.80 -24.21 -13.11
CA VAL A 235 -9.04 -22.96 -13.85
C VAL A 235 -8.77 -23.15 -15.34
N ALA A 236 -7.71 -23.90 -15.69
CA ALA A 236 -7.40 -24.25 -17.08
C ALA A 236 -8.55 -24.98 -17.76
N ASP A 237 -9.02 -26.04 -17.11
CA ASP A 237 -10.08 -26.89 -17.67
C ASP A 237 -11.40 -26.14 -17.79
N ILE A 238 -11.71 -25.27 -16.83
CA ILE A 238 -12.95 -24.47 -16.82
C ILE A 238 -12.90 -23.41 -17.92
N VAL A 239 -11.82 -22.62 -18.03
CA VAL A 239 -11.66 -21.62 -19.10
C VAL A 239 -11.68 -22.29 -20.47
N GLN A 240 -11.06 -23.47 -20.62
CA GLN A 240 -11.12 -24.25 -21.85
C GLN A 240 -12.52 -24.78 -22.13
N GLY A 241 -13.27 -25.20 -21.11
CA GLY A 241 -14.66 -25.59 -21.23
C GLY A 241 -15.55 -24.44 -21.70
N VAL A 242 -15.36 -23.24 -21.12
CA VAL A 242 -16.04 -22.02 -21.54
C VAL A 242 -15.67 -21.65 -22.98
N THR A 243 -14.39 -21.70 -23.36
CA THR A 243 -13.93 -21.41 -24.72
C THR A 243 -14.53 -22.40 -25.73
N THR A 244 -14.63 -23.67 -25.35
CA THR A 244 -15.25 -24.71 -26.18
C THR A 244 -16.75 -24.47 -26.35
N LEU A 245 -17.47 -24.08 -25.29
CA LEU A 245 -18.87 -23.70 -25.35
C LEU A 245 -19.08 -22.46 -26.23
N TYR A 246 -18.22 -21.46 -26.13
CA TYR A 246 -18.22 -20.29 -27.01
C TYR A 246 -17.94 -20.66 -28.47
N ALA A 247 -16.98 -21.54 -28.73
CA ALA A 247 -16.69 -22.02 -30.08
C ALA A 247 -17.85 -22.85 -30.69
N MET A 248 -18.55 -23.60 -29.85
CA MET A 248 -19.76 -24.36 -30.26
C MET A 248 -20.99 -23.47 -30.41
N SER A 249 -21.02 -22.33 -29.70
CA SER A 249 -22.04 -21.27 -29.85
C SER A 249 -21.75 -20.33 -31.03
N GLY A 250 -20.80 -20.70 -31.88
CA GLY A 250 -20.23 -19.87 -32.95
C GLY A 250 -21.19 -19.32 -33.99
N ASP A 251 -22.49 -19.58 -33.86
CA ASP A 251 -23.58 -18.96 -34.63
C ASP A 251 -24.27 -17.77 -33.91
N LEU A 252 -23.86 -17.46 -32.65
CA LEU A 252 -24.32 -16.22 -32.02
C LEU A 252 -23.34 -15.11 -32.44
N PRO A 253 -23.80 -14.16 -33.29
CA PRO A 253 -22.93 -13.07 -33.67
C PRO A 253 -22.48 -12.30 -32.43
N VAL A 254 -21.18 -12.25 -32.22
CA VAL A 254 -20.55 -11.45 -31.15
C VAL A 254 -20.93 -9.98 -31.26
N VAL A 255 -21.37 -9.60 -32.47
CA VAL A 255 -21.81 -8.24 -32.85
C VAL A 255 -23.06 -8.35 -33.69
N PRO A 256 -24.11 -7.54 -33.48
CA PRO A 256 -25.26 -7.49 -34.36
C PRO A 256 -24.82 -7.26 -35.81
N PRO A 257 -25.45 -7.93 -36.80
CA PRO A 257 -25.11 -7.79 -38.23
C PRO A 257 -25.17 -6.37 -38.79
N SER A 258 -25.78 -5.45 -38.03
CA SER A 258 -25.93 -4.04 -38.39
C SER A 258 -24.72 -3.14 -38.09
N THR A 259 -23.64 -3.64 -37.48
CA THR A 259 -22.57 -2.81 -36.94
C THR A 259 -21.22 -2.88 -37.67
N GLY A 260 -21.18 -3.39 -38.89
CA GLY A 260 -19.95 -3.54 -39.66
C GLY A 260 -19.42 -4.97 -39.67
N GLY A 261 -18.35 -5.22 -40.42
CA GLY A 261 -17.71 -6.53 -40.49
C GLY A 261 -16.96 -6.89 -39.20
N PRO A 262 -16.49 -8.13 -39.02
CA PRO A 262 -15.73 -8.58 -37.88
C PRO A 262 -14.42 -7.79 -37.67
N ASP A 263 -13.92 -7.08 -38.69
CA ASP A 263 -12.72 -6.26 -38.65
C ASP A 263 -12.94 -4.87 -37.99
N ASP A 264 -14.18 -4.48 -37.77
CA ASP A 264 -14.57 -3.18 -37.20
C ASP A 264 -14.67 -3.22 -35.65
N VAL A 265 -14.37 -4.35 -35.03
CA VAL A 265 -14.48 -4.54 -33.58
C VAL A 265 -13.11 -4.88 -32.98
N VAL A 266 -12.76 -4.21 -31.90
CA VAL A 266 -11.57 -4.50 -31.11
C VAL A 266 -11.97 -5.24 -29.84
N THR A 267 -11.38 -6.41 -29.61
CA THR A 267 -11.51 -7.13 -28.35
C THR A 267 -10.48 -6.61 -27.35
N VAL A 268 -10.94 -5.92 -26.32
CA VAL A 268 -10.16 -5.36 -25.23
C VAL A 268 -10.35 -6.23 -23.99
N LEU A 269 -9.27 -6.64 -23.34
CA LEU A 269 -9.33 -7.26 -22.02
C LEU A 269 -9.03 -6.20 -20.97
N HIS A 270 -10.02 -5.86 -20.16
CA HIS A 270 -9.88 -4.95 -19.03
C HIS A 270 -9.54 -5.76 -17.77
N VAL A 271 -8.49 -5.37 -17.08
CA VAL A 271 -7.98 -5.94 -15.84
C VAL A 271 -7.59 -4.82 -14.89
N SER A 272 -7.62 -5.09 -13.59
CA SER A 272 -7.23 -4.15 -12.53
C SER A 272 -6.87 -4.90 -11.27
N ASP A 273 -6.12 -4.26 -10.37
CA ASP A 273 -5.93 -4.74 -9.00
C ASP A 273 -5.40 -6.18 -8.94
N LEU A 274 -4.34 -6.44 -9.72
CA LEU A 274 -3.67 -7.74 -9.80
C LEU A 274 -2.89 -8.09 -8.52
N HIS A 275 -2.34 -7.09 -7.83
CA HIS A 275 -1.65 -7.22 -6.54
C HIS A 275 -0.71 -8.42 -6.46
N LEU A 276 0.04 -8.66 -7.54
CA LEU A 276 1.01 -9.76 -7.67
C LEU A 276 0.42 -11.16 -7.51
N ASN A 277 -0.87 -11.36 -7.65
CA ASN A 277 -1.44 -12.69 -7.58
C ASN A 277 -1.10 -13.49 -8.86
N PRO A 278 -0.30 -14.57 -8.75
CA PRO A 278 0.07 -15.39 -9.92
C PRO A 278 -1.14 -15.99 -10.65
N LEU A 279 -2.24 -16.22 -9.94
CA LEU A 279 -3.48 -16.74 -10.54
C LEU A 279 -4.12 -15.70 -11.46
N GLY A 280 -4.09 -14.42 -11.07
CA GLY A 280 -4.52 -13.32 -11.93
C GLY A 280 -3.67 -13.23 -13.19
N PHE A 281 -2.35 -13.39 -13.06
CA PHE A 281 -1.44 -13.42 -14.21
C PHE A 281 -1.75 -14.58 -15.17
N ASP A 282 -1.95 -15.79 -14.60
CA ASP A 282 -2.34 -16.98 -15.38
C ASP A 282 -3.70 -16.78 -16.09
N LEU A 283 -4.67 -16.15 -15.40
CA LEU A 283 -5.98 -15.82 -15.97
C LEU A 283 -5.84 -14.87 -17.17
N VAL A 284 -5.12 -13.76 -17.02
CA VAL A 284 -4.87 -12.81 -18.11
C VAL A 284 -4.27 -13.50 -19.33
N GLN A 285 -3.19 -14.29 -19.14
CA GLN A 285 -2.52 -15.00 -20.23
C GLN A 285 -3.45 -15.99 -20.95
N ARG A 286 -4.37 -16.63 -20.23
CA ARG A 286 -5.34 -17.56 -20.81
C ARG A 286 -6.40 -16.81 -21.60
N LEU A 287 -7.00 -15.76 -21.02
CA LEU A 287 -8.00 -14.94 -21.70
C LEU A 287 -7.45 -14.33 -22.99
N VAL A 288 -6.21 -13.83 -22.96
CA VAL A 288 -5.53 -13.31 -24.16
C VAL A 288 -5.44 -14.35 -25.27
N ARG A 289 -5.09 -15.62 -24.93
CA ARG A 289 -4.96 -16.68 -25.92
C ARG A 289 -6.30 -17.18 -26.45
N ASP A 290 -7.24 -17.36 -25.54
CA ASP A 290 -8.45 -18.14 -25.81
C ASP A 290 -9.56 -17.26 -26.45
N PHE A 291 -9.57 -15.94 -26.15
CA PHE A 291 -10.61 -15.01 -26.63
C PHE A 291 -10.13 -14.01 -27.70
N ARG A 292 -8.99 -14.29 -28.34
CA ARG A 292 -8.44 -13.43 -29.42
C ARG A 292 -8.35 -11.96 -29.04
N VAL A 293 -7.96 -11.70 -27.80
CA VAL A 293 -7.75 -10.34 -27.29
C VAL A 293 -6.74 -9.62 -28.18
N GLN A 294 -7.02 -8.37 -28.52
CA GLN A 294 -6.18 -7.51 -29.36
C GLN A 294 -5.40 -6.50 -28.54
N VAL A 295 -5.87 -6.17 -27.34
CA VAL A 295 -5.19 -5.28 -26.38
C VAL A 295 -5.63 -5.61 -24.97
N VAL A 296 -4.69 -5.62 -24.03
CA VAL A 296 -4.96 -5.65 -22.58
C VAL A 296 -4.90 -4.24 -22.05
N VAL A 297 -5.87 -3.84 -21.25
CA VAL A 297 -5.89 -2.56 -20.52
C VAL A 297 -5.88 -2.87 -19.04
N ASP A 298 -4.80 -2.46 -18.37
CA ASP A 298 -4.63 -2.57 -16.92
C ASP A 298 -4.82 -1.19 -16.29
N SER A 299 -5.89 -1.05 -15.52
CA SER A 299 -6.22 0.19 -14.84
C SER A 299 -5.47 0.40 -13.51
N GLY A 300 -4.42 -0.40 -13.22
CA GLY A 300 -3.49 -0.15 -12.13
C GLY A 300 -3.55 -1.14 -10.97
N ASP A 301 -2.72 -0.89 -9.96
CA ASP A 301 -2.53 -1.74 -8.79
C ASP A 301 -2.06 -3.16 -9.16
N ILE A 302 -1.10 -3.23 -10.11
CA ILE A 302 -0.44 -4.48 -10.46
C ILE A 302 0.48 -4.98 -9.34
N THR A 303 1.04 -4.07 -8.52
CA THR A 303 1.85 -4.37 -7.35
C THR A 303 1.09 -4.12 -6.05
N THR A 304 1.59 -4.65 -4.93
CA THR A 304 0.99 -4.40 -3.59
C THR A 304 1.72 -3.29 -2.85
N TRP A 305 3.02 -3.17 -3.04
CA TRP A 305 3.88 -2.21 -2.32
C TRP A 305 4.71 -1.32 -3.26
N GLY A 306 4.66 -1.56 -4.57
CA GLY A 306 5.46 -0.86 -5.57
C GLY A 306 6.96 -1.01 -5.36
N SER A 307 7.41 -2.10 -4.76
CA SER A 307 8.83 -2.35 -4.52
C SER A 307 9.53 -2.90 -5.77
N SER A 308 10.84 -2.71 -5.86
CA SER A 308 11.64 -3.26 -6.97
C SER A 308 11.65 -4.79 -7.00
N VAL A 309 11.49 -5.43 -5.83
CA VAL A 309 11.37 -6.89 -5.72
C VAL A 309 10.09 -7.37 -6.39
N GLU A 310 8.99 -6.70 -6.14
CA GLU A 310 7.71 -6.99 -6.78
C GLU A 310 7.78 -6.75 -8.28
N SER A 311 8.36 -5.63 -8.69
CA SER A 311 8.51 -5.30 -10.10
C SER A 311 9.28 -6.36 -10.89
N ALA A 312 10.24 -7.06 -10.26
CA ALA A 312 11.00 -8.13 -10.92
C ALA A 312 10.14 -9.35 -11.33
N THR A 313 8.92 -9.49 -10.80
CA THR A 313 7.99 -10.57 -11.16
C THR A 313 7.11 -10.26 -12.38
N LEU A 314 7.16 -9.03 -12.91
CA LEU A 314 6.27 -8.54 -13.98
C LEU A 314 6.75 -8.89 -15.40
N SER A 315 7.82 -9.70 -15.55
CA SER A 315 8.39 -10.06 -16.86
C SER A 315 7.40 -10.74 -17.82
N TRP A 316 6.35 -11.38 -17.28
CA TRP A 316 5.28 -12.02 -18.05
C TRP A 316 4.55 -11.05 -19.00
N ILE A 317 4.51 -9.74 -18.65
CA ILE A 317 3.91 -8.70 -19.52
C ILE A 317 4.62 -8.68 -20.88
N GLY A 318 5.96 -8.71 -20.88
CA GLY A 318 6.75 -8.72 -22.10
C GLY A 318 6.58 -10.00 -22.95
N GLU A 319 6.04 -11.08 -22.34
CA GLU A 319 5.77 -12.36 -23.02
C GLU A 319 4.40 -12.37 -23.72
N LEU A 320 3.49 -11.45 -23.36
CA LEU A 320 2.20 -11.30 -24.04
C LEU A 320 2.41 -10.92 -25.50
N LYS A 321 1.64 -11.54 -26.40
CA LYS A 321 1.73 -11.29 -27.84
C LYS A 321 0.85 -10.13 -28.31
N VAL A 322 0.28 -9.38 -27.38
CA VAL A 322 -0.62 -8.26 -27.62
C VAL A 322 -0.13 -7.02 -26.88
N PRO A 323 -0.49 -5.81 -27.33
CA PRO A 323 -0.23 -4.59 -26.60
C PRO A 323 -0.81 -4.64 -25.18
N TYR A 324 -0.08 -4.03 -24.23
CA TYR A 324 -0.45 -3.90 -22.83
C TYR A 324 -0.49 -2.42 -22.47
N VAL A 325 -1.70 -1.85 -22.35
CA VAL A 325 -1.93 -0.47 -21.94
C VAL A 325 -2.01 -0.43 -20.42
N PHE A 326 -1.28 0.48 -19.80
CA PHE A 326 -1.17 0.55 -18.34
C PHE A 326 -1.28 1.98 -17.82
N VAL A 327 -2.01 2.17 -16.74
CA VAL A 327 -1.95 3.34 -15.86
C VAL A 327 -1.51 2.91 -14.47
N ARG A 328 -0.74 3.75 -13.79
CA ARG A 328 -0.28 3.46 -12.43
C ARG A 328 -1.42 3.63 -11.43
N GLY A 329 -1.64 2.64 -10.56
CA GLY A 329 -2.53 2.73 -9.40
C GLY A 329 -1.84 3.30 -8.15
N ASN A 330 -2.55 3.32 -7.03
CA ASN A 330 -2.04 3.88 -5.77
C ASN A 330 -1.07 2.92 -5.05
N HIS A 331 -1.11 1.63 -5.33
CA HIS A 331 -0.14 0.64 -4.84
C HIS A 331 1.11 0.54 -5.70
N ASP A 332 1.12 1.10 -6.90
CA ASP A 332 2.27 1.07 -7.79
C ASP A 332 3.25 2.21 -7.49
N SER A 333 4.47 2.07 -7.97
CA SER A 333 5.51 3.10 -7.87
C SER A 333 5.91 3.62 -9.26
N ARG A 334 6.67 4.71 -9.30
CA ARG A 334 7.28 5.19 -10.56
C ARG A 334 8.29 4.20 -11.11
N SER A 335 8.99 3.47 -10.26
CA SER A 335 9.90 2.41 -10.69
C SER A 335 9.15 1.24 -11.31
N THR A 336 7.98 0.86 -10.77
CA THR A 336 7.07 -0.11 -11.40
C THR A 336 6.62 0.37 -12.77
N GLN A 337 6.14 1.62 -12.86
CA GLN A 337 5.73 2.24 -14.13
C GLN A 337 6.86 2.26 -15.15
N ALA A 338 8.08 2.66 -14.74
CA ALA A 338 9.24 2.70 -15.62
C ALA A 338 9.67 1.31 -16.12
N LEU A 339 9.59 0.29 -15.27
CA LEU A 339 9.85 -1.09 -15.67
C LEU A 339 8.82 -1.56 -16.70
N ILE A 340 7.54 -1.34 -16.47
CA ILE A 340 6.48 -1.72 -17.42
C ILE A 340 6.71 -1.00 -18.75
N ALA A 341 7.03 0.29 -18.75
CA ALA A 341 7.35 1.06 -19.94
C ALA A 341 8.58 0.51 -20.72
N SER A 342 9.43 -0.31 -20.10
CA SER A 342 10.58 -0.94 -20.76
C SER A 342 10.22 -2.19 -21.58
N PHE A 343 9.04 -2.76 -21.41
CA PHE A 343 8.60 -3.90 -22.21
C PHE A 343 8.17 -3.44 -23.61
N PRO A 344 8.54 -4.17 -24.66
CA PRO A 344 8.36 -3.72 -26.04
C PRO A 344 6.88 -3.64 -26.47
N ASN A 345 6.00 -4.35 -25.80
CA ASN A 345 4.56 -4.38 -26.06
C ASN A 345 3.75 -3.50 -25.09
N ALA A 346 4.41 -2.83 -24.12
CA ALA A 346 3.71 -2.02 -23.13
C ALA A 346 3.56 -0.56 -23.59
N VAL A 347 2.40 0.01 -23.31
CA VAL A 347 2.05 1.41 -23.53
C VAL A 347 1.60 2.01 -22.20
N VAL A 348 2.44 2.81 -21.58
CA VAL A 348 2.14 3.48 -20.31
C VAL A 348 1.49 4.84 -20.58
N LEU A 349 0.34 5.08 -19.99
CA LEU A 349 -0.38 6.34 -20.09
C LEU A 349 -0.14 7.17 -18.81
N ASP A 350 0.38 8.38 -18.97
CA ASP A 350 0.57 9.32 -17.86
C ASP A 350 0.34 10.76 -18.34
N GLY A 351 -0.93 11.10 -18.57
CA GLY A 351 -1.37 12.38 -19.14
C GLY A 351 -1.16 12.47 -20.67
N THR A 352 -1.17 11.35 -21.37
CA THR A 352 -0.91 11.25 -22.81
C THR A 352 -2.03 10.53 -23.54
N VAL A 353 -2.12 10.75 -24.87
CA VAL A 353 -3.00 10.01 -25.78
C VAL A 353 -2.13 9.10 -26.65
N GLN A 354 -2.51 7.84 -26.78
CA GLN A 354 -1.82 6.84 -27.59
C GLN A 354 -2.82 6.02 -28.41
N GLU A 355 -2.46 5.72 -29.66
CA GLU A 355 -3.23 4.82 -30.51
C GLU A 355 -2.73 3.39 -30.39
N VAL A 356 -3.60 2.48 -30.00
CA VAL A 356 -3.28 1.05 -29.79
C VAL A 356 -4.41 0.21 -30.38
N ALA A 357 -4.08 -0.76 -31.20
CA ALA A 357 -5.05 -1.66 -31.88
C ALA A 357 -6.17 -0.93 -32.64
N GLY A 358 -5.93 0.33 -33.07
CA GLY A 358 -6.90 1.17 -33.79
C GLY A 358 -7.90 1.89 -32.89
N LEU A 359 -7.69 1.89 -31.57
CA LEU A 359 -8.40 2.73 -30.59
C LEU A 359 -7.43 3.75 -29.98
N ARG A 360 -7.92 4.93 -29.61
CA ARG A 360 -7.16 5.99 -28.95
C ARG A 360 -7.46 6.00 -27.48
N PHE A 361 -6.44 5.69 -26.71
CA PHE A 361 -6.46 5.64 -25.26
C PHE A 361 -5.85 6.91 -24.67
N ALA A 362 -6.53 7.53 -23.73
CA ALA A 362 -5.96 8.57 -22.87
C ALA A 362 -5.97 8.07 -21.43
N GLY A 363 -4.92 8.34 -20.66
CA GLY A 363 -4.90 7.90 -19.27
C GLY A 363 -3.93 8.70 -18.42
N ILE A 364 -4.12 8.64 -17.11
CA ILE A 364 -3.25 9.27 -16.13
C ILE A 364 -3.11 8.37 -14.90
N GLY A 365 -1.87 8.23 -14.41
CA GLY A 365 -1.63 7.47 -13.19
C GLY A 365 -2.19 8.16 -11.95
N ASP A 366 -2.60 7.36 -10.95
CA ASP A 366 -3.07 7.91 -9.67
C ASP A 366 -2.00 8.84 -9.06
N PRO A 367 -2.36 10.08 -8.72
CA PRO A 367 -1.44 11.02 -8.07
C PRO A 367 -1.09 10.60 -6.63
N VAL A 368 -1.94 9.80 -5.98
CA VAL A 368 -1.71 9.23 -4.65
C VAL A 368 -1.13 7.84 -4.81
N PHE A 369 0.16 7.74 -5.03
CA PHE A 369 0.84 6.49 -5.32
C PHE A 369 1.98 6.20 -4.33
N THR A 370 2.48 4.98 -4.42
CA THR A 370 3.64 4.54 -3.65
C THR A 370 4.88 5.32 -4.00
N PRO A 371 5.52 6.08 -3.06
CA PRO A 371 6.79 6.75 -3.32
C PRO A 371 7.89 5.73 -3.63
N ASP A 372 8.72 6.03 -4.63
CA ASP A 372 9.92 5.26 -4.92
C ASP A 372 10.93 5.34 -3.78
N GLY A 373 11.57 4.23 -3.46
CA GLY A 373 12.67 4.15 -2.53
C GLY A 373 12.29 3.77 -1.09
N ALA A 374 13.31 3.41 -0.33
CA ALA A 374 13.31 2.74 0.96
C ALA A 374 12.64 3.48 2.13
N ARG A 375 11.82 4.46 1.90
CA ARG A 375 11.09 5.20 2.96
C ARG A 375 9.65 4.73 3.07
N ARG A 376 9.45 3.47 3.46
CA ARG A 376 8.13 3.08 3.87
C ARG A 376 8.09 2.66 5.32
N VAL A 377 7.46 3.53 6.05
CA VAL A 377 6.53 3.12 7.08
C VAL A 377 5.34 2.54 6.30
N PRO A 378 4.91 1.28 6.54
CA PRO A 378 3.63 0.81 6.03
C PRO A 378 2.61 1.91 6.36
N PRO A 379 1.71 2.27 5.43
CA PRO A 379 0.62 3.15 5.81
C PRO A 379 0.02 2.55 7.09
N PRO A 380 -0.30 3.36 8.11
CA PRO A 380 -1.00 2.83 9.25
C PRO A 380 -2.15 2.04 8.66
N VAL A 381 -2.29 0.76 9.08
CA VAL A 381 -3.47 -0.03 8.75
C VAL A 381 -4.61 0.85 9.21
N ARG A 382 -5.21 1.58 8.28
CA ARG A 382 -6.44 2.30 8.55
C ARG A 382 -7.37 1.17 8.91
N GLY A 383 -7.85 1.25 10.14
CA GLY A 383 -8.80 0.29 10.64
C GLY A 383 -9.80 0.07 9.53
N SER A 384 -10.09 -1.20 9.26
CA SER A 384 -11.01 -1.65 8.24
C SER A 384 -12.03 -0.56 7.94
N VAL A 385 -11.90 0.08 6.78
CA VAL A 385 -13.03 0.82 6.23
C VAL A 385 -14.06 -0.29 6.09
N GLU A 386 -15.07 -0.29 6.94
CA GLU A 386 -16.23 -1.12 6.70
C GLU A 386 -16.59 -0.93 5.25
N PRO A 387 -16.75 -2.01 4.46
CA PRO A 387 -17.20 -1.87 3.09
C PRO A 387 -18.48 -1.05 3.16
N THR A 388 -18.42 0.15 2.61
CA THR A 388 -19.65 0.94 2.39
C THR A 388 -20.55 0.02 1.59
N PRO A 389 -21.76 -0.28 2.05
CA PRO A 389 -22.62 -1.24 1.36
C PRO A 389 -22.71 -0.81 -0.08
N ALA A 390 -22.47 -1.77 -1.00
CA ALA A 390 -22.61 -1.58 -2.43
C ALA A 390 -23.96 -0.90 -2.68
N GLY A 391 -23.98 0.33 -3.19
CA GLY A 391 -25.19 1.08 -3.44
C GLY A 391 -25.21 2.55 -3.02
N ALA A 392 -24.16 3.06 -2.36
CA ALA A 392 -24.13 4.46 -1.94
C ALA A 392 -23.04 5.27 -2.67
N ILE A 393 -23.03 5.24 -4.01
CA ILE A 393 -22.43 6.32 -4.79
C ILE A 393 -23.58 7.26 -5.14
N PRO A 394 -23.53 8.53 -4.72
CA PRO A 394 -24.58 9.48 -5.09
C PRO A 394 -24.61 9.62 -6.62
N SER A 395 -25.72 9.18 -7.24
CA SER A 395 -26.02 9.49 -8.62
C SER A 395 -26.31 11.00 -8.70
N GLY A 396 -25.31 11.80 -9.12
CA GLY A 396 -25.52 13.25 -9.31
C GLY A 396 -24.24 14.07 -9.19
N PRO A 397 -24.19 15.27 -9.78
CA PRO A 397 -22.98 16.07 -9.98
C PRO A 397 -22.51 16.82 -8.73
N THR A 398 -22.50 16.20 -7.55
CA THR A 398 -21.98 16.84 -6.34
C THR A 398 -21.10 15.88 -5.57
N ILE A 399 -19.92 15.58 -6.13
CA ILE A 399 -18.84 15.00 -5.32
C ILE A 399 -18.23 16.13 -4.51
N THR A 400 -18.70 16.28 -3.30
CA THR A 400 -18.00 17.09 -2.28
C THR A 400 -16.83 16.25 -1.78
N ALA A 401 -15.65 16.45 -2.36
CA ALA A 401 -14.40 15.89 -1.87
C ALA A 401 -14.11 16.46 -0.48
N THR A 402 -14.43 15.71 0.55
CA THR A 402 -14.13 16.05 1.95
C THR A 402 -12.91 15.27 2.43
N GLY A 403 -11.73 15.55 1.85
CA GLY A 403 -10.47 14.94 2.33
C GLY A 403 -9.37 15.08 1.28
N GLY A 404 -8.17 15.42 1.70
CA GLY A 404 -7.07 15.83 0.84
C GLY A 404 -6.64 14.87 -0.29
N SER A 405 -6.87 13.56 -0.19
CA SER A 405 -6.53 12.60 -1.26
C SER A 405 -7.56 12.60 -2.40
N SER A 406 -8.83 12.53 -2.10
CA SER A 406 -9.91 12.51 -3.10
C SER A 406 -9.92 13.79 -3.97
N GLN A 407 -9.58 14.94 -3.40
CA GLN A 407 -9.49 16.18 -4.16
C GLN A 407 -8.35 16.13 -5.19
N ILE A 408 -7.19 15.60 -4.83
CA ILE A 408 -6.04 15.45 -5.73
C ILE A 408 -6.37 14.50 -6.88
N GLN A 409 -7.17 13.47 -6.62
CA GLN A 409 -7.64 12.51 -7.63
C GLN A 409 -8.66 13.14 -8.59
N VAL A 410 -9.62 13.93 -8.09
CA VAL A 410 -10.51 14.74 -8.93
C VAL A 410 -9.72 15.72 -9.81
N GLU A 411 -8.70 16.38 -9.27
CA GLU A 411 -7.81 17.27 -10.04
C GLU A 411 -7.04 16.52 -11.13
N ALA A 412 -6.66 15.26 -10.91
CA ALA A 412 -6.05 14.41 -11.94
C ALA A 412 -7.05 14.12 -13.07
N GLY A 413 -8.31 13.80 -12.74
CA GLY A 413 -9.38 13.65 -13.71
C GLY A 413 -9.61 14.92 -14.53
N ILE A 414 -9.62 16.09 -13.88
CA ILE A 414 -9.75 17.39 -14.59
C ILE A 414 -8.59 17.60 -15.58
N ARG A 415 -7.35 17.31 -15.16
CA ARG A 415 -6.19 17.42 -16.05
C ARG A 415 -6.32 16.49 -17.26
N LEU A 416 -6.73 15.24 -17.04
CA LEU A 416 -6.93 14.29 -18.13
C LEU A 416 -8.06 14.75 -19.08
N ALA A 417 -9.17 15.25 -18.55
CA ALA A 417 -10.26 15.81 -19.34
C ALA A 417 -9.80 16.98 -20.22
N GLN A 418 -8.91 17.83 -19.72
CA GLN A 418 -8.29 18.92 -20.50
C GLN A 418 -7.42 18.38 -21.64
N VAL A 419 -6.61 17.35 -21.40
CA VAL A 419 -5.80 16.68 -22.43
C VAL A 419 -6.69 16.08 -23.52
N ILE A 420 -7.74 15.35 -23.13
CA ILE A 420 -8.69 14.74 -24.05
C ILE A 420 -9.42 15.81 -24.87
N THR A 421 -9.91 16.86 -24.22
CA THR A 421 -10.61 17.95 -24.91
C THR A 421 -9.69 18.64 -25.93
N ALA A 422 -8.45 18.93 -25.54
CA ALA A 422 -7.46 19.52 -26.46
C ALA A 422 -7.15 18.60 -27.66
N TRP A 423 -7.02 17.30 -27.41
CA TRP A 423 -6.83 16.31 -28.48
C TRP A 423 -8.03 16.28 -29.43
N ASN A 424 -9.26 16.16 -28.89
CA ASN A 424 -10.47 16.05 -29.68
C ASN A 424 -10.72 17.31 -30.54
N GLN A 425 -10.35 18.49 -30.02
CA GLN A 425 -10.40 19.74 -30.79
C GLN A 425 -9.37 19.76 -31.93
N ALA A 426 -8.17 19.24 -31.69
CA ALA A 426 -7.11 19.17 -32.71
C ALA A 426 -7.34 18.05 -33.74
N HIS A 427 -8.08 16.99 -33.37
CA HIS A 427 -8.30 15.79 -34.16
C HIS A 427 -9.80 15.42 -34.21
N PRO A 428 -10.68 16.24 -34.81
CA PRO A 428 -12.13 16.05 -34.76
C PRO A 428 -12.60 14.76 -35.46
N THR A 429 -11.82 14.22 -36.37
CA THR A 429 -12.11 12.95 -37.08
C THR A 429 -11.58 11.72 -36.34
N THR A 430 -10.71 11.90 -35.36
CA THR A 430 -10.08 10.83 -34.58
C THR A 430 -10.03 11.21 -33.09
N PRO A 431 -11.20 11.40 -32.45
CA PRO A 431 -11.27 11.72 -31.04
C PRO A 431 -10.76 10.56 -30.19
N VAL A 432 -10.54 10.82 -28.90
CA VAL A 432 -10.19 9.79 -27.93
C VAL A 432 -11.38 8.84 -27.74
N ASP A 433 -11.13 7.53 -27.79
CA ASP A 433 -12.15 6.49 -27.67
C ASP A 433 -12.30 6.02 -26.20
N VAL A 434 -11.19 5.90 -25.48
CA VAL A 434 -11.16 5.30 -24.14
C VAL A 434 -10.31 6.15 -23.20
N ALA A 435 -10.86 6.52 -22.05
CA ALA A 435 -10.07 7.06 -20.94
C ALA A 435 -9.79 5.95 -19.91
N VAL A 436 -8.58 5.92 -19.38
CA VAL A 436 -8.16 4.94 -18.37
C VAL A 436 -7.64 5.66 -17.14
N VAL A 437 -8.21 5.40 -16.00
CA VAL A 437 -7.78 5.89 -14.68
C VAL A 437 -7.83 4.74 -13.68
N HIS A 438 -7.13 4.85 -12.56
CA HIS A 438 -7.24 3.83 -11.51
C HIS A 438 -8.38 4.16 -10.55
N GLU A 439 -8.42 5.40 -10.10
CA GLU A 439 -9.27 5.84 -8.99
C GLU A 439 -10.61 6.40 -9.49
N PRO A 440 -11.75 5.85 -9.04
CA PRO A 440 -13.08 6.30 -9.44
C PRO A 440 -13.38 7.79 -9.20
N TYR A 441 -12.73 8.42 -8.22
CA TYR A 441 -12.87 9.88 -8.02
C TYR A 441 -12.33 10.71 -9.19
N SER A 442 -11.52 10.12 -10.08
CA SER A 442 -11.03 10.76 -11.29
C SER A 442 -12.04 10.69 -12.46
N VAL A 443 -13.09 9.87 -12.38
CA VAL A 443 -14.04 9.61 -13.48
C VAL A 443 -14.99 10.78 -13.77
N PRO A 444 -15.64 11.44 -12.80
CA PRO A 444 -16.65 12.44 -13.08
C PRO A 444 -16.24 13.56 -14.05
N PRO A 445 -14.98 14.12 -13.98
CA PRO A 445 -14.56 15.13 -14.94
C PRO A 445 -14.41 14.62 -16.39
N LEU A 446 -14.34 13.30 -16.59
CA LEU A 446 -14.16 12.67 -17.91
C LEU A 446 -15.50 12.45 -18.65
N ARG A 447 -16.62 12.47 -17.94
CA ARG A 447 -17.96 12.29 -18.53
C ARG A 447 -18.22 13.35 -19.59
N GLY A 448 -18.68 12.92 -20.74
CA GLY A 448 -18.88 13.77 -21.92
C GLY A 448 -17.63 14.10 -22.73
N THR A 449 -16.45 13.68 -22.31
CA THR A 449 -15.20 13.88 -23.09
C THR A 449 -14.85 12.67 -23.93
N VAL A 450 -15.26 11.47 -23.52
CA VAL A 450 -15.03 10.17 -24.16
C VAL A 450 -16.27 9.28 -24.07
N PRO A 451 -16.44 8.32 -24.99
CA PRO A 451 -17.54 7.35 -24.92
C PRO A 451 -17.35 6.27 -23.84
N LEU A 452 -16.10 5.95 -23.46
CA LEU A 452 -15.77 4.88 -22.51
C LEU A 452 -14.71 5.33 -21.49
N VAL A 453 -14.97 5.08 -20.21
CA VAL A 453 -14.00 5.22 -19.11
C VAL A 453 -13.81 3.87 -18.44
N LEU A 454 -12.56 3.47 -18.24
CA LEU A 454 -12.15 2.26 -17.52
C LEU A 454 -11.44 2.65 -16.22
N ASP A 455 -11.86 2.05 -15.10
CA ASP A 455 -11.29 2.28 -13.77
C ASP A 455 -11.21 0.99 -12.93
N GLY A 456 -10.70 1.08 -11.67
CA GLY A 456 -10.51 -0.05 -10.76
C GLY A 456 -10.64 0.34 -9.29
N HIS A 457 -9.63 -0.03 -8.46
CA HIS A 457 -9.41 0.37 -7.07
C HIS A 457 -10.36 -0.23 -6.01
N PHE A 458 -11.65 -0.29 -6.25
CA PHE A 458 -12.61 -0.73 -5.23
C PHE A 458 -12.79 -2.24 -5.16
N HIS A 459 -12.10 -3.01 -5.98
CA HIS A 459 -12.21 -4.47 -6.05
C HIS A 459 -13.67 -4.95 -6.21
N SER A 460 -14.47 -4.16 -6.86
CA SER A 460 -15.88 -4.45 -7.10
C SER A 460 -16.32 -3.91 -8.45
N ARG A 461 -16.87 -4.80 -9.27
CA ARG A 461 -17.35 -4.48 -10.60
C ARG A 461 -18.49 -3.49 -10.55
N HIS A 462 -18.46 -2.53 -11.47
CA HIS A 462 -19.54 -1.56 -11.65
C HIS A 462 -19.61 -1.12 -13.11
N VAL A 463 -20.80 -1.10 -13.66
CA VAL A 463 -21.07 -0.61 -15.03
C VAL A 463 -22.17 0.43 -14.97
N GLU A 464 -21.89 1.64 -15.41
CA GLU A 464 -22.84 2.75 -15.45
C GLU A 464 -22.81 3.42 -16.83
N LEU A 465 -23.97 3.76 -17.36
CA LEU A 465 -24.11 4.65 -18.51
C LEU A 465 -24.62 6.00 -18.00
N ASP A 466 -23.83 7.03 -18.14
CA ASP A 466 -24.32 8.40 -17.95
C ASP A 466 -25.16 8.81 -19.18
N GLU A 467 -26.48 8.70 -19.06
CA GLU A 467 -27.42 9.01 -20.12
C GLU A 467 -27.33 10.48 -20.56
N ALA A 468 -26.91 11.40 -19.70
CA ALA A 468 -26.80 12.81 -20.03
C ALA A 468 -25.63 13.10 -20.98
N THR A 469 -24.55 12.35 -20.88
CA THR A 469 -23.30 12.56 -21.64
C THR A 469 -23.02 11.44 -22.65
N GLY A 470 -23.67 10.29 -22.50
CA GLY A 470 -23.41 9.08 -23.29
C GLY A 470 -22.11 8.36 -22.91
N THR A 471 -21.41 8.78 -21.86
CA THR A 471 -20.20 8.13 -21.38
C THR A 471 -20.55 6.88 -20.59
N ARG A 472 -19.94 5.75 -20.94
CA ARG A 472 -20.02 4.51 -20.17
C ARG A 472 -18.81 4.42 -19.23
N GLU A 473 -19.07 4.26 -17.95
CA GLU A 473 -18.08 3.92 -16.93
C GLU A 473 -18.09 2.41 -16.71
N MET A 474 -16.93 1.79 -16.77
CA MET A 474 -16.74 0.36 -16.48
C MET A 474 -15.59 0.18 -15.51
N ARG A 475 -15.95 -0.09 -14.27
CA ARG A 475 -15.00 -0.42 -13.21
C ARG A 475 -14.80 -1.92 -13.17
N GLU A 476 -13.53 -2.32 -13.20
CA GLU A 476 -13.20 -3.73 -13.00
C GLU A 476 -13.17 -4.07 -11.51
N GLY A 477 -13.48 -5.33 -11.23
CA GLY A 477 -13.21 -5.94 -9.94
C GLY A 477 -11.72 -6.22 -9.76
N SER A 478 -11.35 -7.08 -8.79
CA SER A 478 -9.94 -7.44 -8.65
C SER A 478 -9.59 -8.65 -9.52
N THR A 479 -8.74 -8.45 -10.52
CA THR A 479 -8.20 -9.56 -11.31
C THR A 479 -7.27 -10.45 -10.50
N GLY A 480 -6.71 -9.91 -9.42
CA GLY A 480 -5.88 -10.65 -8.45
C GLY A 480 -6.60 -11.08 -7.18
N GLY A 481 -7.94 -10.98 -7.07
CA GLY A 481 -8.66 -11.35 -5.85
C GLY A 481 -8.21 -10.53 -4.64
N ALA A 482 -7.93 -9.23 -4.82
CA ALA A 482 -7.33 -8.33 -3.81
C ALA A 482 -5.93 -8.76 -3.32
N GLY A 483 -5.24 -9.63 -4.07
CA GLY A 483 -3.87 -10.07 -3.82
C GLY A 483 -3.73 -11.25 -2.87
N ILE A 484 -2.54 -11.84 -2.88
CA ILE A 484 -2.24 -13.08 -2.13
C ILE A 484 -2.56 -12.94 -0.63
N SER A 485 -2.33 -11.77 -0.03
CA SER A 485 -2.59 -11.56 1.41
C SER A 485 -4.06 -11.64 1.77
N ALA A 486 -4.90 -11.00 0.96
CA ALA A 486 -6.35 -10.99 1.17
C ALA A 486 -6.94 -12.36 0.89
N ASP A 487 -6.46 -13.04 -0.14
CA ASP A 487 -6.84 -14.40 -0.48
C ASP A 487 -6.54 -15.39 0.65
N PHE A 488 -5.36 -15.35 1.27
CA PHE A 488 -5.06 -16.22 2.41
C PHE A 488 -6.00 -16.01 3.58
N GLN A 489 -6.35 -14.77 3.89
CA GLN A 489 -7.29 -14.48 4.96
C GLN A 489 -8.71 -14.93 4.61
N ALA A 490 -9.15 -14.65 3.39
CA ALA A 490 -10.47 -15.05 2.87
C ALA A 490 -10.62 -16.58 2.81
N ILE A 491 -9.57 -17.31 2.41
CA ILE A 491 -9.54 -18.79 2.43
C ILE A 491 -9.67 -19.33 3.85
N ARG A 492 -8.92 -18.75 4.79
CA ARG A 492 -9.00 -19.14 6.20
C ARG A 492 -10.41 -18.94 6.76
N ASP A 493 -11.06 -17.86 6.35
CA ASP A 493 -12.40 -17.51 6.77
C ASP A 493 -13.47 -18.25 5.94
N GLY A 494 -13.06 -19.10 4.98
CA GLY A 494 -13.93 -19.95 4.16
C GLY A 494 -14.67 -19.21 3.05
N ASN A 495 -14.24 -17.98 2.72
CA ASN A 495 -14.85 -17.14 1.70
C ASN A 495 -13.78 -16.55 0.75
N PRO A 496 -13.17 -17.38 -0.12
CA PRO A 496 -12.14 -16.93 -1.04
C PRO A 496 -12.69 -15.87 -2.01
N LEU A 497 -11.85 -14.87 -2.32
CA LEU A 497 -12.22 -13.79 -3.22
C LEU A 497 -12.16 -14.28 -4.69
N PRO A 498 -13.11 -13.87 -5.53
CA PRO A 498 -13.07 -14.21 -6.95
C PRO A 498 -11.97 -13.45 -7.68
N LEU A 499 -11.48 -14.03 -8.77
CA LEU A 499 -10.67 -13.34 -9.78
C LEU A 499 -11.60 -12.84 -10.86
N GLU A 500 -11.49 -11.57 -11.22
CA GLU A 500 -12.42 -10.92 -12.13
C GLU A 500 -11.68 -10.24 -13.29
N ALA A 501 -12.25 -10.32 -14.50
CA ALA A 501 -11.74 -9.64 -15.67
C ALA A 501 -12.90 -9.44 -16.67
N THR A 502 -12.86 -8.40 -17.49
CA THR A 502 -13.91 -8.10 -18.45
C THR A 502 -13.37 -8.04 -19.88
N LEU A 503 -13.99 -8.80 -20.79
CA LEU A 503 -13.75 -8.71 -22.22
C LEU A 503 -14.72 -7.68 -22.82
N LEU A 504 -14.20 -6.63 -23.44
CA LEU A 504 -14.99 -5.58 -24.08
C LEU A 504 -14.88 -5.73 -25.59
N TYR A 505 -15.99 -5.59 -26.26
CA TYR A 505 -16.09 -5.56 -27.72
C TYR A 505 -16.38 -4.12 -28.14
N VAL A 506 -15.34 -3.39 -28.53
CA VAL A 506 -15.38 -1.95 -28.79
C VAL A 506 -15.40 -1.70 -30.29
N ALA A 507 -16.31 -0.85 -30.76
CA ALA A 507 -16.35 -0.45 -32.15
C ALA A 507 -15.11 0.40 -32.51
N ARG A 508 -14.39 0.02 -33.58
CA ARG A 508 -13.21 0.72 -34.05
C ARG A 508 -13.55 1.94 -34.89
N SER A 509 -14.63 1.89 -35.63
CA SER A 509 -14.97 2.87 -36.66
C SER A 509 -16.49 3.11 -36.76
N GLY A 510 -16.87 4.06 -37.59
CA GLY A 510 -18.27 4.41 -37.85
C GLY A 510 -18.87 5.32 -36.76
N GLU A 511 -20.19 5.44 -36.77
CA GLU A 511 -20.94 6.30 -35.82
C GLU A 511 -20.83 5.85 -34.37
N ARG A 512 -20.44 4.59 -34.16
CA ARG A 512 -20.28 3.99 -32.83
C ARG A 512 -18.80 3.84 -32.41
N ALA A 513 -17.88 4.48 -33.11
CA ALA A 513 -16.45 4.41 -32.77
C ALA A 513 -16.22 4.70 -31.26
N GLY A 514 -15.44 3.85 -30.59
CA GLY A 514 -15.15 3.93 -29.16
C GLY A 514 -16.28 3.41 -28.24
N GLN A 515 -17.46 3.06 -28.77
CA GLN A 515 -18.54 2.52 -27.95
C GLN A 515 -18.40 1.01 -27.73
N VAL A 516 -18.74 0.56 -26.52
CA VAL A 516 -18.86 -0.86 -26.19
C VAL A 516 -20.12 -1.42 -26.84
N LEU A 517 -19.96 -2.45 -27.68
CA LEU A 517 -21.05 -3.15 -28.34
C LEU A 517 -21.60 -4.32 -27.53
N ALA A 518 -20.70 -4.99 -26.82
CA ALA A 518 -21.00 -6.06 -25.89
C ALA A 518 -19.81 -6.18 -24.91
N TYR A 519 -20.03 -6.84 -23.80
CA TYR A 519 -18.97 -7.22 -22.87
C TYR A 519 -19.26 -8.55 -22.20
N ASP A 520 -18.20 -9.26 -21.85
CA ASP A 520 -18.25 -10.53 -21.12
C ASP A 520 -17.57 -10.34 -19.76
N GLU A 521 -18.34 -10.48 -18.70
CA GLU A 521 -17.84 -10.48 -17.32
C GLU A 521 -17.37 -11.88 -16.96
N VAL A 522 -16.04 -12.04 -16.85
CA VAL A 522 -15.40 -13.30 -16.46
C VAL A 522 -15.18 -13.26 -14.96
N THR A 523 -15.71 -14.25 -14.25
CA THR A 523 -15.49 -14.44 -12.82
C THR A 523 -15.01 -15.85 -12.58
N VAL A 524 -13.83 -16.00 -11.97
CA VAL A 524 -13.28 -17.27 -11.55
C VAL A 524 -13.29 -17.31 -10.04
N GLY A 525 -13.92 -18.32 -9.45
CA GLY A 525 -14.00 -18.45 -8.00
C GLY A 525 -12.62 -18.41 -7.37
N GLY A 526 -12.52 -17.77 -6.19
CA GLY A 526 -11.27 -17.60 -5.48
C GLY A 526 -10.58 -18.91 -5.14
N PHE A 527 -9.44 -18.85 -4.48
CA PHE A 527 -8.58 -20.00 -4.20
C PHE A 527 -9.35 -21.15 -3.52
N GLY A 528 -9.41 -22.31 -4.19
CA GLY A 528 -10.10 -23.51 -3.70
C GLY A 528 -11.55 -23.70 -4.19
N LEU A 529 -12.12 -22.75 -4.93
CA LEU A 529 -13.40 -22.90 -5.61
C LEU A 529 -13.17 -23.19 -7.11
N ALA A 530 -13.53 -24.39 -7.55
CA ALA A 530 -13.49 -24.78 -8.96
C ALA A 530 -14.76 -24.27 -9.69
N SER A 531 -14.98 -22.96 -9.72
CA SER A 531 -16.11 -22.35 -10.42
C SER A 531 -15.65 -21.23 -11.32
N ALA A 532 -16.19 -21.15 -12.51
CA ALA A 532 -16.06 -19.97 -13.36
C ALA A 532 -17.40 -19.68 -14.01
N SER A 533 -17.68 -18.40 -14.19
CA SER A 533 -18.82 -17.90 -14.95
C SER A 533 -18.35 -16.89 -15.96
N VAL A 534 -19.04 -16.86 -17.10
CA VAL A 534 -18.91 -15.80 -18.09
C VAL A 534 -20.33 -15.32 -18.40
N GLU A 535 -20.58 -14.06 -18.11
CA GLU A 535 -21.87 -13.44 -18.36
C GLU A 535 -21.74 -12.41 -19.48
N ARG A 536 -22.49 -12.61 -20.58
CA ARG A 536 -22.48 -11.67 -21.71
C ARG A 536 -23.60 -10.68 -21.63
N THR A 537 -23.25 -9.41 -21.74
CA THR A 537 -24.19 -8.31 -21.95
C THR A 537 -23.99 -7.70 -23.33
N VAL A 538 -25.07 -7.64 -24.12
CA VAL A 538 -25.09 -6.96 -25.42
C VAL A 538 -25.68 -5.55 -25.25
N VAL A 539 -24.89 -4.54 -25.60
CA VAL A 539 -25.33 -3.14 -25.53
C VAL A 539 -26.20 -2.81 -26.73
N ARG A 540 -27.51 -2.72 -26.51
CA ARG A 540 -28.46 -2.33 -27.54
C ARG A 540 -28.33 -0.83 -27.82
N SER A 541 -28.27 -0.44 -29.10
CA SER A 541 -28.47 0.94 -29.49
C SER A 541 -29.97 1.21 -29.37
N GLU A 542 -30.38 2.11 -28.50
CA GLU A 542 -31.72 2.66 -28.59
C GLU A 542 -31.81 3.52 -29.85
N ALA A 543 -32.29 2.93 -30.96
CA ALA A 543 -32.90 3.72 -32.01
C ALA A 543 -34.14 4.35 -31.39
N PRO A 544 -34.48 5.63 -31.66
CA PRO A 544 -35.73 6.20 -31.20
C PRO A 544 -36.85 5.33 -31.75
N SER A 545 -37.50 4.58 -30.85
CA SER A 545 -38.65 3.75 -31.21
C SER A 545 -39.85 4.66 -31.48
N ASP A 546 -40.15 4.87 -32.74
CA ASP A 546 -41.40 5.50 -33.22
C ASP A 546 -42.53 4.45 -33.25
N ASP A 547 -42.52 3.49 -32.31
CA ASP A 547 -43.59 2.49 -32.21
C ASP A 547 -43.86 2.14 -30.74
N GLY A 548 -45.08 2.45 -30.33
CA GLY A 548 -45.62 2.30 -28.97
C GLY A 548 -45.84 0.86 -28.51
N SER A 549 -44.90 -0.05 -28.70
CA SER A 549 -44.91 -1.41 -28.15
C SER A 549 -44.05 -1.56 -26.92
N THR A 550 -44.66 -1.97 -25.83
CA THR A 550 -44.03 -2.31 -24.54
C THR A 550 -42.91 -3.33 -24.70
N PRO A 551 -41.75 -3.17 -24.03
CA PRO A 551 -40.69 -4.14 -24.12
C PRO A 551 -41.07 -5.44 -23.42
N ASP A 552 -40.96 -6.53 -24.18
CA ASP A 552 -41.11 -7.90 -23.69
C ASP A 552 -39.79 -8.27 -22.94
N THR A 553 -39.82 -8.12 -21.64
CA THR A 553 -38.73 -8.53 -20.78
C THR A 553 -38.77 -10.05 -20.60
N ALA A 554 -38.06 -10.76 -21.48
CA ALA A 554 -37.72 -12.17 -21.19
C ALA A 554 -36.49 -12.22 -20.31
N PRO A 555 -36.56 -12.85 -19.14
CA PRO A 555 -35.38 -13.04 -18.29
C PRO A 555 -34.44 -14.06 -18.93
N SER A 556 -33.22 -13.66 -19.21
CA SER A 556 -32.14 -14.56 -19.55
C SER A 556 -31.80 -15.43 -18.33
N THR A 557 -32.02 -16.71 -18.43
CA THR A 557 -31.69 -17.70 -17.40
C THR A 557 -30.17 -17.89 -17.37
N PRO A 558 -29.48 -17.73 -16.24
CA PRO A 558 -28.06 -18.03 -16.15
C PRO A 558 -27.84 -19.53 -16.31
N ALA A 559 -26.97 -19.93 -17.23
CA ALA A 559 -26.51 -21.31 -17.35
C ALA A 559 -25.56 -21.63 -16.20
N ALA A 560 -26.10 -22.11 -15.08
CA ALA A 560 -25.33 -22.69 -14.00
C ALA A 560 -24.83 -24.08 -14.41
N LEU A 561 -23.55 -24.23 -14.71
CA LEU A 561 -22.91 -25.54 -14.85
C LEU A 561 -22.74 -26.15 -13.46
N GLY A 562 -23.46 -27.25 -13.23
CA GLY A 562 -23.55 -27.92 -11.96
C GLY A 562 -22.20 -28.43 -11.45
N ALA A 563 -22.00 -28.30 -10.15
CA ALA A 563 -20.97 -28.96 -9.39
C ALA A 563 -21.09 -30.49 -9.55
N ALA A 564 -20.00 -31.13 -9.93
CA ALA A 564 -19.92 -32.59 -9.88
C ALA A 564 -19.97 -33.04 -8.42
N GLU A 565 -20.98 -33.81 -8.05
CA GLU A 565 -21.06 -34.46 -6.74
C GLU A 565 -19.83 -35.35 -6.51
N PRO A 566 -19.19 -35.32 -5.34
CA PRO A 566 -18.14 -36.24 -4.99
C PRO A 566 -18.71 -37.65 -4.84
N ALA A 567 -18.19 -38.60 -5.60
CA ALA A 567 -18.55 -39.99 -5.53
C ALA A 567 -18.32 -40.52 -4.09
N THR A 568 -19.38 -40.99 -3.47
CA THR A 568 -19.37 -41.71 -2.20
C THR A 568 -18.65 -43.05 -2.35
N PRO A 569 -17.68 -43.41 -1.50
CA PRO A 569 -17.09 -44.73 -1.54
C PRO A 569 -18.09 -45.76 -1.01
N SER A 570 -18.46 -46.71 -1.86
CA SER A 570 -19.24 -47.88 -1.53
C SER A 570 -18.55 -48.71 -0.42
N ARG A 571 -19.18 -48.76 0.75
CA ARG A 571 -18.88 -49.78 1.78
C ARG A 571 -19.24 -51.14 1.23
N ARG A 572 -18.26 -51.94 0.83
CA ARG A 572 -18.42 -53.39 0.82
C ARG A 572 -18.05 -53.92 2.20
N GLY A 573 -19.04 -54.57 2.83
CA GLY A 573 -18.85 -55.27 4.08
C GLY A 573 -18.05 -56.56 3.92
N ARG A 574 -17.21 -56.78 4.84
CA ARG A 574 -17.06 -58.00 5.72
C ARG A 574 -16.01 -57.67 6.74
#